data_02e669e19e1491dd75edf319ae78750f
#
_entry.id   02e669e19e1491dd75edf319ae78750f
#
_cell.length_a   1.000
_cell.length_b   1.000
_cell.length_c   1.000
_cell.angle_alpha   90.00
_cell.angle_beta   90.00
_cell.angle_gamma   90.00
#
_symmetry.space_group_name_H-M   'P 1'
#
loop_
_entity.id
_entity.type
_entity.pdbx_description
1 polymer ?
#
loop_
_entity_poly.entity_id
_entity_poly.type
_entity_poly.pdbx_seq_one_letter_code
_entity_poly.pdbx_strand_id
1 'polypeptide(L)' 'MDDATLEKFGKRIQRCYGCFIAYHLKDMYLGEDVTFFCEHCKDDTMFHFDDFAKLLDPTKLNPPEGDHHH' A
#
# COMPACT_ATOMS: atom_id res chain seq x y z
N MET A 1 -10.61 5.62 8.22
CA MET A 1 -10.76 4.27 7.63
C MET A 1 -11.03 3.30 8.77
N ASP A 2 -12.05 2.47 8.66
CA ASP A 2 -12.37 1.54 9.74
C ASP A 2 -11.47 0.29 9.67
N ASP A 3 -11.52 -0.54 10.70
CA ASP A 3 -10.63 -1.68 10.82
C ASP A 3 -10.85 -2.71 9.71
N ALA A 4 -12.10 -2.92 9.30
CA ALA A 4 -12.40 -3.88 8.24
C ALA A 4 -11.83 -3.43 6.91
N THR A 5 -11.93 -2.12 6.63
CA THR A 5 -11.39 -1.56 5.40
C THR A 5 -9.87 -1.61 5.40
N LEU A 6 -9.25 -1.31 6.54
CA LEU A 6 -7.79 -1.39 6.67
C LEU A 6 -7.29 -2.81 6.45
N GLU A 7 -8.01 -3.78 7.00
CA GLU A 7 -7.62 -5.17 6.84
C GLU A 7 -7.71 -5.60 5.38
N LYS A 8 -8.77 -5.23 4.70
CA LYS A 8 -8.92 -5.51 3.27
C LYS A 8 -7.82 -4.85 2.45
N PHE A 9 -7.56 -3.58 2.76
CA PHE A 9 -6.55 -2.81 2.05
C PHE A 9 -5.17 -3.45 2.24
N GLY A 10 -4.86 -3.89 3.45
CA GLY A 10 -3.57 -4.51 3.74
C GLY A 10 -3.35 -5.84 3.03
N LYS A 11 -4.42 -6.50 2.62
CA LYS A 11 -4.32 -7.77 1.90
C LYS A 11 -4.13 -7.61 0.40
N ARG A 12 -4.17 -6.39 -0.11
CA ARG A 12 -3.93 -6.14 -1.52
C ARG A 12 -2.49 -6.45 -1.88
N ILE A 13 -2.30 -6.93 -3.08
CA ILE A 13 -0.96 -7.26 -3.58
C ILE A 13 -0.40 -6.06 -4.32
N GLN A 14 0.83 -5.71 -4.00
CA GLN A 14 1.53 -4.61 -4.65
C GLN A 14 2.98 -5.01 -4.88
N ARG A 15 3.54 -4.60 -6.00
CA ARG A 15 4.95 -4.89 -6.27
C ARG A 15 5.85 -3.84 -5.64
N CYS A 16 6.96 -4.32 -5.09
CA CYS A 16 8.00 -3.43 -4.57
C CYS A 16 8.62 -2.65 -5.73
N TYR A 17 8.73 -1.35 -5.55
CA TYR A 17 9.32 -0.49 -6.59
C TYR A 17 10.81 -0.73 -6.78
N GLY A 18 11.47 -1.29 -5.76
CA GLY A 18 12.89 -1.56 -5.82
C GLY A 18 13.24 -2.91 -6.44
N CYS A 19 12.59 -3.98 -6.01
CA CYS A 19 12.92 -5.33 -6.46
C CYS A 19 11.82 -5.98 -7.32
N PHE A 20 10.67 -5.35 -7.43
CA PHE A 20 9.53 -5.82 -8.23
C PHE A 20 8.92 -7.14 -7.80
N ILE A 21 9.24 -7.59 -6.59
CA ILE A 21 8.59 -8.76 -6.03
C ILE A 21 7.26 -8.33 -5.43
N ALA A 22 6.23 -9.16 -5.58
CA ALA A 22 4.90 -8.86 -5.07
C ALA A 22 4.79 -9.19 -3.59
N TYR A 23 4.17 -8.29 -2.84
CA TYR A 23 3.94 -8.43 -1.41
C TYR A 23 2.55 -7.95 -1.07
N HIS A 24 2.07 -8.31 0.11
CA HIS A 24 0.85 -7.72 0.64
C HIS A 24 1.18 -6.31 1.13
N LEU A 25 0.28 -5.36 0.90
CA LEU A 25 0.50 -3.98 1.33
C LEU A 25 0.78 -3.87 2.82
N LYS A 26 0.19 -4.72 3.64
CA LYS A 26 0.41 -4.69 5.09
C LYS A 26 1.87 -4.89 5.47
N ASP A 27 2.65 -5.47 4.58
CA ASP A 27 4.07 -5.74 4.81
C ASP A 27 4.96 -4.74 4.07
N MET A 28 4.39 -3.68 3.53
CA MET A 28 5.13 -2.75 2.70
C MET A 28 5.27 -1.38 3.34
N TYR A 29 6.13 -0.57 2.74
CA TYR A 29 6.43 0.79 3.18
C TYR A 29 6.15 1.75 2.04
N LEU A 30 5.71 2.95 2.39
CA LEU A 30 5.39 3.99 1.40
C LEU A 30 6.53 4.99 1.29
N GLY A 31 7.05 5.13 0.08
CA GLY A 31 8.03 6.15 -0.23
C GLY A 31 7.39 7.35 -0.92
N GLU A 32 8.22 8.19 -1.53
CA GLU A 32 7.73 9.36 -2.25
C GLU A 32 6.92 8.97 -3.47
N ASP A 33 6.06 9.86 -3.91
CA ASP A 33 5.22 9.68 -5.11
C ASP A 33 4.37 8.42 -5.07
N VAL A 34 3.96 8.03 -3.88
CA VAL A 34 3.10 6.85 -3.68
C VAL A 34 3.75 5.59 -4.26
N THR A 35 5.04 5.43 -4.02
CA THR A 35 5.76 4.22 -4.39
C THR A 35 5.85 3.30 -3.19
N PHE A 36 5.70 2.00 -3.42
CA PHE A 36 5.71 1.01 -2.35
C PHE A 36 6.98 0.18 -2.37
N PHE A 37 7.52 -0.07 -1.19
CA PHE A 37 8.78 -0.82 -1.04
C PHE A 37 8.62 -1.92 -0.01
N CYS A 38 9.31 -3.03 -0.21
CA CYS A 38 9.34 -4.09 0.77
C CYS A 38 10.33 -3.76 1.88
N GLU A 39 10.34 -4.58 2.92
CA GLU A 39 11.23 -4.38 4.06
C GLU A 39 12.71 -4.31 3.66
N HIS A 40 13.08 -5.03 2.63
CA HIS A 40 14.48 -5.07 2.19
C HIS A 40 14.88 -3.88 1.34
N CYS A 41 13.92 -3.22 0.72
CA CYS A 41 14.20 -2.09 -0.17
C CYS A 41 13.88 -0.74 0.45
N LYS A 42 13.18 -0.72 1.56
CA LYS A 42 12.79 0.52 2.21
C LYS A 42 13.98 1.25 2.80
N ASP A 43 13.83 2.55 3.05
CA ASP A 43 14.80 3.34 3.81
C ASP A 43 14.11 3.97 5.03
N ASP A 44 14.89 4.71 5.80
CA ASP A 44 14.39 5.28 7.07
C ASP A 44 13.38 6.39 6.90
N THR A 45 13.20 6.89 5.68
CA THR A 45 12.26 7.99 5.42
C THR A 45 10.87 7.48 5.06
N MET A 46 10.73 6.18 4.87
CA MET A 46 9.46 5.60 4.44
C MET A 46 8.57 5.20 5.61
N PHE A 47 7.26 5.20 5.36
CA PHE A 47 6.27 4.89 6.40
C PHE A 47 5.75 3.47 6.22
N HIS A 48 5.67 2.73 7.32
CA HIS A 48 5.08 1.39 7.29
C HIS A 48 3.57 1.49 7.03
N PHE A 49 2.99 0.42 6.50
CA PHE A 49 1.56 0.37 6.20
C PHE A 49 0.69 0.83 7.36
N ASP A 50 1.00 0.43 8.59
CA ASP A 50 0.21 0.79 9.75
C ASP A 50 0.13 2.30 9.95
N ASP A 51 1.12 3.03 9.46
CA ASP A 51 1.17 4.48 9.61
C ASP A 51 0.53 5.19 8.42
N PHE A 52 0.87 4.78 7.21
CA PHE A 52 0.40 5.54 6.05
C PHE A 52 -1.03 5.22 5.64
N ALA A 53 -1.51 4.02 5.90
CA ALA A 53 -2.86 3.62 5.48
C ALA A 53 -3.94 4.47 6.11
N LYS A 54 -3.67 5.01 7.29
CA LYS A 54 -4.63 5.87 7.98
C LYS A 54 -4.76 7.23 7.33
N LEU A 55 -3.77 7.61 6.52
CA LEU A 55 -3.72 8.93 5.90
C LEU A 55 -4.16 8.89 4.43
N LEU A 56 -4.26 7.72 3.84
CA LEU A 56 -4.49 7.58 2.43
C LEU A 56 -5.85 6.98 2.12
N ASP A 57 -6.39 7.41 0.98
CA ASP A 57 -7.64 6.87 0.46
C ASP A 57 -7.31 5.67 -0.41
N PRO A 58 -7.80 4.46 -0.08
CA PRO A 58 -7.48 3.27 -0.86
C PRO A 58 -7.85 3.38 -2.34
N THR A 59 -8.89 4.13 -2.66
CA THR A 59 -9.32 4.26 -4.05
C THR A 59 -8.33 5.06 -4.88
N LYS A 60 -7.54 5.91 -4.24
CA LYS A 60 -6.52 6.70 -4.94
C LYS A 60 -5.25 5.92 -5.16
N LEU A 61 -4.94 5.00 -4.26
CA LEU A 61 -3.72 4.22 -4.35
C LEU A 61 -3.84 3.10 -5.35
N ASN A 62 -4.96 2.46 -5.34
CA ASN A 62 -5.12 1.24 -6.10
C ASN A 62 -6.60 1.04 -6.39
N PRO A 63 -7.11 1.69 -7.43
CA PRO A 63 -8.53 1.65 -7.74
C PRO A 63 -9.02 0.22 -7.84
N PRO A 64 -10.19 -0.07 -7.28
CA PRO A 64 -10.75 -1.41 -7.32
C PRO A 64 -10.96 -1.86 -8.75
N GLU A 65 -10.67 -3.10 -8.99
CA GLU A 65 -10.93 -3.67 -10.29
C GLU A 65 -12.42 -3.78 -10.52
N GLY A 66 -12.82 -3.47 -11.72
CA GLY A 66 -14.21 -3.56 -12.06
C GLY A 66 -15.06 -2.47 -11.45
N ASP A 67 -14.48 -1.55 -10.79
CA ASP A 67 -15.19 -0.46 -10.16
C ASP A 67 -15.30 0.67 -11.14
N HIS A 68 -16.34 0.73 -11.64
CA HIS A 68 -16.50 1.76 -12.50
C HIS A 68 -17.82 2.22 -12.38
N HIS A 69 -17.93 2.24 -11.86
CA HIS A 69 -18.87 2.55 -11.81
C HIS A 69 -19.32 3.35 -11.46
N HIS A 70 -19.24 3.18 -11.44
CA HIS A 70 -19.63 3.77 -11.35
C HIS A 70 -20.08 4.20 -11.39
#